data_724725a52027111baf21ac0542fc883d
#
_entry.id   724725a52027111baf21ac0542fc883d
#
_cell.length_a   1.000
_cell.length_b   1.000
_cell.length_c   1.000
_cell.angle_alpha   90.00
_cell.angle_beta   90.00
_cell.angle_gamma   90.00
#
_symmetry.space_group_name_H-M   'P 1'
#
loop_
_entity.id
_entity.type
_entity.pdbx_description
1 polymer ?
#
loop_
_entity_poly.entity_id
_entity_poly.type
_entity_poly.pdbx_seq_one_letter_code
_entity_poly.pdbx_strand_id
1 'polypeptide(L)'
;MKISGSIYSDNKRPLKETIADLEAHQVDLLHVDCNDNLSVFEDIADIRTWCKLPIDLHIITKTPEKYFDLLRKYPVEYLTFQYEELPAGFKMPADIKGQKGLAIITPTDVAAFDTFSDFDFILIMATIPGQSGGVFDPVNFKKIRKFKQKHPNKNVHVDGGVNGEVSFILRNMGVHTSVSGSFLFKAASVGQALMDLTKREIVSLFKIKDFMIPREECPVIDFSQLSLKNILEQITFGKLGVTLVENNKKFEGIISNADLRRTLLQNLDNIEGMNTQKMINKTPVTILDTATVDDMLNLVREQSFPVMYLPVLNEEGNAVGIVTFVNLIKGEI
;
A
#
# COMPACT_ATOMS: atom_id res chain seq x y z
N MET A 1 -2.90 8.67 0.09
CA MET A 1 -3.76 7.49 -0.16
C MET A 1 -5.21 7.93 -0.14
N LYS A 2 -5.99 7.60 -1.14
CA LYS A 2 -7.43 7.90 -1.22
C LYS A 2 -8.24 6.97 -0.32
N ILE A 3 -9.36 7.47 0.21
CA ILE A 3 -10.34 6.68 0.96
C ILE A 3 -11.59 6.51 0.08
N SER A 4 -11.97 5.27 -0.19
CA SER A 4 -13.18 4.88 -0.91
C SER A 4 -14.22 4.39 0.11
N GLY A 5 -15.33 5.09 0.24
CA GLY A 5 -16.39 4.76 1.20
C GLY A 5 -17.33 3.68 0.63
N SER A 6 -17.38 2.48 1.24
CA SER A 6 -18.28 1.39 0.83
C SER A 6 -19.72 1.72 1.20
N ILE A 7 -20.49 2.22 0.24
CA ILE A 7 -21.82 2.82 0.47
C ILE A 7 -22.86 1.84 1.03
N TYR A 8 -22.75 0.56 0.72
CA TYR A 8 -23.68 -0.47 1.21
C TYR A 8 -23.32 -1.01 2.61
N SER A 9 -22.22 -0.53 3.20
CA SER A 9 -21.85 -0.87 4.58
C SER A 9 -22.66 -0.11 5.63
N ASP A 10 -23.34 0.97 5.26
CA ASP A 10 -24.34 1.64 6.11
C ASP A 10 -25.73 1.02 5.87
N ASN A 11 -26.11 0.13 6.76
CA ASN A 11 -27.44 -0.53 6.70
C ASN A 11 -28.51 0.14 7.57
N LYS A 12 -28.20 1.32 8.13
CA LYS A 12 -29.09 2.01 9.07
C LYS A 12 -29.80 3.20 8.43
N ARG A 13 -29.23 3.80 7.40
CA ARG A 13 -29.71 5.01 6.75
C ARG A 13 -30.08 4.75 5.28
N PRO A 14 -31.00 5.53 4.71
CA PRO A 14 -31.23 5.53 3.26
C PRO A 14 -29.93 5.88 2.52
N LEU A 15 -29.71 5.24 1.35
CA LEU A 15 -28.50 5.41 0.54
C LEU A 15 -28.16 6.89 0.26
N LYS A 16 -29.19 7.69 -0.04
CA LYS A 16 -29.03 9.14 -0.29
C LYS A 16 -28.43 9.89 0.90
N GLU A 17 -28.86 9.57 2.12
CA GLU A 17 -28.32 10.19 3.34
C GLU A 17 -26.89 9.77 3.60
N THR A 18 -26.59 8.48 3.37
CA THR A 18 -25.22 7.96 3.48
C THR A 18 -24.28 8.67 2.53
N ILE A 19 -24.70 8.86 1.26
CA ILE A 19 -23.88 9.53 0.26
C ILE A 19 -23.70 11.02 0.58
N ALA A 20 -24.76 11.70 1.01
CA ALA A 20 -24.67 13.10 1.44
C ALA A 20 -23.70 13.30 2.61
N ASP A 21 -23.67 12.37 3.57
CA ASP A 21 -22.73 12.39 4.69
C ASP A 21 -21.28 12.16 4.23
N LEU A 22 -21.05 11.19 3.32
CA LEU A 22 -19.73 10.95 2.73
C LEU A 22 -19.21 12.15 1.93
N GLU A 23 -20.09 12.79 1.12
CA GLU A 23 -19.75 13.98 0.35
C GLU A 23 -19.45 15.19 1.26
N ALA A 24 -20.26 15.42 2.31
CA ALA A 24 -20.06 16.50 3.27
C ALA A 24 -18.71 16.40 4.00
N HIS A 25 -18.21 15.18 4.20
CA HIS A 25 -16.92 14.92 4.82
C HIS A 25 -15.77 14.72 3.82
N GLN A 26 -16.02 14.99 2.52
CA GLN A 26 -15.00 14.96 1.47
C GLN A 26 -14.28 13.61 1.33
N VAL A 27 -15.02 12.49 1.39
CA VAL A 27 -14.51 11.18 1.00
C VAL A 27 -14.06 11.24 -0.46
N ASP A 28 -12.93 10.60 -0.80
CA ASP A 28 -12.38 10.70 -2.16
C ASP A 28 -13.20 9.97 -3.22
N LEU A 29 -13.81 8.82 -2.86
CA LEU A 29 -14.50 7.91 -3.78
C LEU A 29 -15.69 7.25 -3.09
N LEU A 30 -16.69 6.86 -3.88
CA LEU A 30 -17.79 5.99 -3.45
C LEU A 30 -17.54 4.57 -3.95
N HIS A 31 -17.32 3.62 -3.06
CA HIS A 31 -17.18 2.21 -3.41
C HIS A 31 -18.55 1.54 -3.51
N VAL A 32 -18.79 0.93 -4.66
CA VAL A 32 -20.08 0.30 -5.02
C VAL A 32 -19.82 -1.17 -5.32
N ASP A 33 -20.29 -2.06 -4.47
CA ASP A 33 -20.23 -3.51 -4.69
C ASP A 33 -21.38 -3.98 -5.58
N CYS A 34 -21.07 -4.66 -6.67
CA CYS A 34 -22.02 -5.28 -7.57
C CYS A 34 -21.85 -6.81 -7.53
N ASN A 35 -22.59 -7.46 -6.64
CA ASN A 35 -22.59 -8.91 -6.47
C ASN A 35 -23.59 -9.54 -7.46
N ASP A 36 -23.24 -9.53 -8.74
CA ASP A 36 -24.03 -10.04 -9.87
C ASP A 36 -25.46 -9.47 -9.96
N ASN A 37 -25.65 -8.22 -9.50
CA ASN A 37 -26.95 -7.54 -9.46
C ASN A 37 -26.95 -6.31 -10.37
N LEU A 38 -27.80 -6.36 -11.43
CA LEU A 38 -27.91 -5.27 -12.42
C LEU A 38 -28.60 -4.02 -11.86
N SER A 39 -29.42 -4.14 -10.79
CA SER A 39 -30.11 -2.97 -10.19
C SER A 39 -29.15 -1.96 -9.56
N VAL A 40 -27.90 -2.35 -9.28
CA VAL A 40 -26.84 -1.42 -8.80
C VAL A 40 -26.64 -0.25 -9.77
N PHE A 41 -26.94 -0.43 -11.06
CA PHE A 41 -26.84 0.66 -12.05
C PHE A 41 -27.97 1.69 -11.94
N GLU A 42 -29.09 1.35 -11.29
CA GLU A 42 -30.14 2.31 -10.90
C GLU A 42 -29.61 3.18 -9.77
N ASP A 43 -28.97 2.57 -8.77
CA ASP A 43 -28.27 3.32 -7.70
C ASP A 43 -27.20 4.24 -8.27
N ILE A 44 -26.37 3.77 -9.23
CA ILE A 44 -25.35 4.60 -9.89
C ILE A 44 -25.98 5.79 -10.62
N ALA A 45 -27.10 5.58 -11.32
CA ALA A 45 -27.83 6.65 -11.98
C ALA A 45 -28.34 7.69 -10.98
N ASP A 46 -28.88 7.26 -9.86
CA ASP A 46 -29.37 8.11 -8.79
C ASP A 46 -28.22 8.87 -8.11
N ILE A 47 -27.12 8.19 -7.78
CA ILE A 47 -25.91 8.81 -7.21
C ILE A 47 -25.43 9.96 -8.07
N ARG A 48 -25.41 9.81 -9.40
CA ARG A 48 -24.98 10.86 -10.34
C ARG A 48 -25.88 12.09 -10.32
N THR A 49 -27.14 11.94 -9.83
CA THR A 49 -28.02 13.11 -9.59
C THR A 49 -27.80 13.76 -8.24
N TRP A 50 -27.27 13.04 -7.25
CA TRP A 50 -27.11 13.53 -5.89
C TRP A 50 -25.76 14.18 -5.63
N CYS A 51 -24.67 13.58 -6.17
CA CYS A 51 -23.30 14.08 -5.93
C CYS A 51 -22.38 13.86 -7.15
N LYS A 52 -21.18 14.48 -7.07
CA LYS A 52 -20.15 14.40 -8.13
C LYS A 52 -18.95 13.55 -7.71
N LEU A 53 -19.00 12.88 -6.57
CA LEU A 53 -17.89 12.03 -6.14
C LEU A 53 -17.62 10.93 -7.17
N PRO A 54 -16.35 10.61 -7.44
CA PRO A 54 -15.99 9.50 -8.32
C PRO A 54 -16.52 8.16 -7.78
N ILE A 55 -16.93 7.28 -8.69
CA ILE A 55 -17.43 5.94 -8.36
C ILE A 55 -16.33 4.91 -8.60
N ASP A 56 -16.14 4.05 -7.61
CA ASP A 56 -15.24 2.90 -7.57
C ASP A 56 -16.11 1.63 -7.56
N LEU A 57 -16.44 1.13 -8.77
CA LEU A 57 -17.36 0.01 -8.96
C LEU A 57 -16.63 -1.32 -8.98
N HIS A 58 -17.00 -2.22 -8.08
CA HIS A 58 -16.47 -3.58 -8.01
C HIS A 58 -17.54 -4.59 -8.44
N ILE A 59 -17.31 -5.29 -9.56
CA ILE A 59 -18.22 -6.28 -10.13
C ILE A 59 -17.72 -7.69 -9.88
N ILE A 60 -18.54 -8.49 -9.24
CA ILE A 60 -18.32 -9.92 -8.97
C ILE A 60 -19.33 -10.68 -9.84
N THR A 61 -18.89 -11.31 -10.93
CA THR A 61 -19.76 -11.99 -11.87
C THR A 61 -19.03 -13.02 -12.75
N LYS A 62 -19.74 -14.08 -13.14
CA LYS A 62 -19.28 -15.05 -14.15
C LYS A 62 -19.65 -14.66 -15.59
N THR A 63 -20.47 -13.66 -15.75
CA THR A 63 -21.00 -13.19 -17.05
C THR A 63 -20.77 -11.68 -17.21
N PRO A 64 -19.50 -11.22 -17.32
CA PRO A 64 -19.16 -9.80 -17.36
C PRO A 64 -19.77 -9.05 -18.54
N GLU A 65 -20.03 -9.74 -19.65
CA GLU A 65 -20.57 -9.15 -20.88
C GLU A 65 -21.94 -8.48 -20.68
N LYS A 66 -22.76 -8.97 -19.75
CA LYS A 66 -24.08 -8.40 -19.47
C LYS A 66 -24.02 -6.99 -18.88
N TYR A 67 -22.83 -6.56 -18.40
CA TYR A 67 -22.60 -5.23 -17.84
C TYR A 67 -22.08 -4.22 -18.86
N PHE A 68 -21.62 -4.64 -20.03
CA PHE A 68 -20.91 -3.74 -20.96
C PHE A 68 -21.80 -2.59 -21.47
N ASP A 69 -23.05 -2.84 -21.79
CA ASP A 69 -23.97 -1.78 -22.23
C ASP A 69 -24.34 -0.83 -21.09
N LEU A 70 -24.46 -1.34 -19.87
CA LEU A 70 -24.68 -0.53 -18.69
C LEU A 70 -23.46 0.36 -18.38
N LEU A 71 -22.24 -0.19 -18.50
CA LEU A 71 -20.99 0.56 -18.29
C LEU A 71 -20.78 1.64 -19.36
N ARG A 72 -21.26 1.43 -20.60
CA ARG A 72 -21.27 2.47 -21.64
C ARG A 72 -22.26 3.59 -21.31
N LYS A 73 -23.43 3.20 -20.81
CA LYS A 73 -24.50 4.14 -20.44
C LYS A 73 -24.19 4.92 -19.16
N TYR A 74 -23.61 4.27 -18.18
CA TYR A 74 -23.29 4.81 -16.86
C TYR A 74 -21.80 4.64 -16.57
N PRO A 75 -20.92 5.45 -17.17
CA PRO A 75 -19.48 5.32 -16.97
C PRO A 75 -19.07 5.66 -15.54
N VAL A 76 -18.10 4.91 -15.03
CA VAL A 76 -17.50 5.09 -13.69
C VAL A 76 -16.02 5.38 -13.81
N GLU A 77 -15.43 6.02 -12.78
CA GLU A 77 -14.02 6.41 -12.78
C GLU A 77 -13.09 5.23 -12.54
N TYR A 78 -13.50 4.27 -11.68
CA TYR A 78 -12.76 3.05 -11.39
C TYR A 78 -13.70 1.86 -11.58
N LEU A 79 -13.25 0.87 -12.33
CA LEU A 79 -14.03 -0.33 -12.66
C LEU A 79 -13.17 -1.56 -12.38
N THR A 80 -13.59 -2.37 -11.43
CA THR A 80 -12.89 -3.57 -11.00
C THR A 80 -13.74 -4.82 -11.24
N PHE A 81 -13.10 -5.87 -11.75
CA PHE A 81 -13.70 -7.20 -11.84
C PHE A 81 -13.00 -8.20 -10.93
N GLN A 82 -13.79 -9.08 -10.30
CA GLN A 82 -13.27 -10.14 -9.45
C GLN A 82 -12.65 -11.26 -10.27
N TYR A 83 -11.35 -11.47 -10.17
CA TYR A 83 -10.58 -12.45 -10.96
C TYR A 83 -11.13 -13.87 -10.87
N GLU A 84 -11.47 -14.31 -9.67
CA GLU A 84 -11.91 -15.70 -9.41
C GLU A 84 -13.25 -16.04 -10.04
N GLU A 85 -14.02 -15.03 -10.41
CA GLU A 85 -15.32 -15.21 -11.07
C GLU A 85 -15.26 -14.97 -12.58
N LEU A 86 -14.14 -14.40 -13.10
CA LEU A 86 -14.03 -14.11 -14.52
C LEU A 86 -13.89 -15.38 -15.36
N PRO A 87 -14.56 -15.45 -16.52
CA PRO A 87 -14.37 -16.56 -17.46
C PRO A 87 -12.96 -16.54 -18.06
N ALA A 88 -12.43 -17.73 -18.38
CA ALA A 88 -11.15 -17.84 -19.04
C ALA A 88 -11.13 -17.07 -20.36
N GLY A 89 -10.05 -16.31 -20.57
CA GLY A 89 -9.89 -15.50 -21.78
C GLY A 89 -10.70 -14.21 -21.80
N PHE A 90 -11.25 -13.77 -20.68
CA PHE A 90 -11.94 -12.48 -20.56
C PHE A 90 -11.08 -11.34 -21.09
N LYS A 91 -11.73 -10.47 -21.90
CA LYS A 91 -11.13 -9.24 -22.41
C LYS A 91 -12.10 -8.08 -22.23
N MET A 92 -11.58 -7.00 -21.64
CA MET A 92 -12.34 -5.78 -21.50
C MET A 92 -12.47 -5.07 -22.85
N PRO A 93 -13.70 -4.67 -23.30
CA PRO A 93 -13.87 -3.82 -24.46
C PRO A 93 -13.15 -2.49 -24.29
N ALA A 94 -12.42 -2.07 -25.33
CA ALA A 94 -11.59 -0.86 -25.29
C ALA A 94 -12.40 0.44 -25.18
N ASP A 95 -13.67 0.43 -25.56
CA ASP A 95 -14.58 1.57 -25.55
C ASP A 95 -15.21 1.84 -24.14
N ILE A 96 -15.07 0.91 -23.20
CA ILE A 96 -15.50 1.12 -21.81
C ILE A 96 -14.53 2.09 -21.12
N LYS A 97 -15.06 3.19 -20.60
CA LYS A 97 -14.30 4.25 -19.94
C LYS A 97 -13.91 3.89 -18.50
N GLY A 98 -13.07 4.71 -17.89
CA GLY A 98 -12.57 4.57 -16.52
C GLY A 98 -11.29 3.74 -16.42
N GLN A 99 -10.64 3.81 -15.26
CA GLN A 99 -9.48 2.98 -14.92
C GLN A 99 -9.94 1.54 -14.64
N LYS A 100 -9.23 0.55 -15.17
CA LYS A 100 -9.56 -0.86 -15.06
C LYS A 100 -8.76 -1.52 -13.97
N GLY A 101 -9.41 -2.23 -13.08
CA GLY A 101 -8.84 -2.97 -11.98
C GLY A 101 -9.17 -4.46 -12.02
N LEU A 102 -8.24 -5.25 -11.49
CA LEU A 102 -8.45 -6.67 -11.22
C LEU A 102 -8.49 -6.89 -9.72
N ALA A 103 -9.61 -7.39 -9.19
CA ALA A 103 -9.70 -7.79 -7.78
C ALA A 103 -9.23 -9.24 -7.61
N ILE A 104 -8.44 -9.49 -6.57
CA ILE A 104 -8.02 -10.83 -6.16
C ILE A 104 -8.22 -11.03 -4.66
N ILE A 105 -8.64 -12.23 -4.24
CA ILE A 105 -8.73 -12.60 -2.83
C ILE A 105 -7.38 -12.93 -2.21
N THR A 106 -7.32 -13.01 -0.88
CA THR A 106 -6.10 -13.31 -0.13
C THR A 106 -5.34 -14.57 -0.61
N PRO A 107 -5.97 -15.73 -0.93
CA PRO A 107 -5.26 -16.90 -1.42
C PRO A 107 -4.68 -16.77 -2.84
N THR A 108 -5.25 -15.91 -3.68
CA THR A 108 -4.82 -15.77 -5.10
C THR A 108 -3.49 -15.05 -5.21
N ASP A 109 -2.54 -15.59 -5.98
CA ASP A 109 -1.25 -14.95 -6.22
C ASP A 109 -1.36 -13.72 -7.14
N VAL A 110 -0.53 -12.71 -6.90
CA VAL A 110 -0.46 -11.50 -7.73
C VAL A 110 -0.09 -11.76 -9.19
N ALA A 111 0.47 -12.93 -9.49
CA ALA A 111 0.75 -13.34 -10.87
C ALA A 111 -0.51 -13.45 -11.74
N ALA A 112 -1.71 -13.58 -11.15
CA ALA A 112 -2.98 -13.48 -11.86
C ALA A 112 -3.10 -12.18 -12.68
N PHE A 113 -2.49 -11.09 -12.22
CA PHE A 113 -2.49 -9.81 -12.90
C PHE A 113 -1.68 -9.79 -14.20
N ASP A 114 -0.76 -10.72 -14.43
CA ASP A 114 0.11 -10.74 -15.62
C ASP A 114 -0.67 -10.86 -16.92
N THR A 115 -1.81 -11.57 -16.90
CA THR A 115 -2.72 -11.71 -18.06
C THR A 115 -3.60 -10.49 -18.28
N PHE A 116 -3.58 -9.53 -17.36
CA PHE A 116 -4.32 -8.27 -17.37
C PHE A 116 -3.37 -7.06 -17.30
N SER A 117 -2.20 -7.16 -17.92
CA SER A 117 -1.15 -6.12 -17.87
C SER A 117 -1.56 -4.78 -18.46
N ASP A 118 -2.62 -4.74 -19.25
CA ASP A 118 -3.29 -3.53 -19.76
C ASP A 118 -4.20 -2.84 -18.73
N PHE A 119 -4.53 -3.52 -17.62
CA PHE A 119 -5.28 -2.89 -16.53
C PHE A 119 -4.42 -1.90 -15.73
N ASP A 120 -5.07 -0.93 -15.08
CA ASP A 120 -4.40 0.20 -14.43
C ASP A 120 -4.00 -0.11 -12.99
N PHE A 121 -4.74 -0.99 -12.30
CA PHE A 121 -4.52 -1.29 -10.88
C PHE A 121 -4.98 -2.69 -10.49
N ILE A 122 -4.48 -3.15 -9.34
CA ILE A 122 -4.98 -4.33 -8.64
C ILE A 122 -5.78 -3.91 -7.40
N LEU A 123 -6.92 -4.57 -7.14
CA LEU A 123 -7.64 -4.50 -5.87
C LEU A 123 -7.36 -5.78 -5.08
N ILE A 124 -6.73 -5.64 -3.92
CA ILE A 124 -6.47 -6.76 -3.01
C ILE A 124 -7.60 -6.82 -1.98
N MET A 125 -8.40 -7.89 -2.06
CA MET A 125 -9.44 -8.20 -1.09
C MET A 125 -8.78 -8.81 0.15
N ALA A 126 -8.67 -8.03 1.21
CA ALA A 126 -8.00 -8.44 2.44
C ALA A 126 -8.93 -9.16 3.43
N THR A 127 -10.19 -9.32 3.06
CA THR A 127 -11.24 -10.08 3.75
C THR A 127 -12.07 -10.86 2.71
N ILE A 128 -13.09 -11.58 3.15
CA ILE A 128 -14.01 -12.28 2.22
C ILE A 128 -14.80 -11.24 1.43
N PRO A 129 -14.81 -11.29 0.09
CA PRO A 129 -15.55 -10.36 -0.76
C PRO A 129 -17.04 -10.30 -0.42
N GLY A 130 -17.62 -9.09 -0.43
CA GLY A 130 -19.03 -8.87 -0.14
C GLY A 130 -19.42 -8.98 1.35
N GLN A 131 -18.46 -9.18 2.27
CA GLN A 131 -18.71 -9.21 3.71
C GLN A 131 -18.17 -7.95 4.38
N SER A 132 -19.05 -7.16 4.99
CA SER A 132 -18.69 -5.99 5.78
C SER A 132 -18.22 -6.38 7.19
N GLY A 133 -17.19 -5.70 7.72
CA GLY A 133 -16.75 -5.85 9.12
C GLY A 133 -15.69 -6.93 9.37
N GLY A 134 -15.08 -7.46 8.32
CA GLY A 134 -13.94 -8.39 8.43
C GLY A 134 -12.69 -7.74 9.04
N VAL A 135 -11.75 -8.56 9.48
CA VAL A 135 -10.43 -8.15 9.98
C VAL A 135 -9.41 -8.28 8.86
N PHE A 136 -8.54 -7.29 8.72
CA PHE A 136 -7.47 -7.31 7.73
C PHE A 136 -6.51 -8.48 7.98
N ASP A 137 -6.26 -9.29 6.96
CA ASP A 137 -5.28 -10.37 7.04
C ASP A 137 -3.86 -9.84 6.71
N PRO A 138 -2.91 -9.90 7.67
CA PRO A 138 -1.55 -9.38 7.52
C PRO A 138 -0.74 -9.98 6.36
N VAL A 139 -1.10 -11.18 5.91
CA VAL A 139 -0.44 -11.82 4.76
C VAL A 139 -0.52 -10.94 3.49
N ASN A 140 -1.53 -10.06 3.42
CA ASN A 140 -1.71 -9.14 2.31
C ASN A 140 -0.64 -8.03 2.26
N PHE A 141 0.07 -7.72 3.35
CA PHE A 141 1.22 -6.83 3.31
C PHE A 141 2.33 -7.40 2.39
N LYS A 142 2.63 -8.70 2.51
CA LYS A 142 3.57 -9.36 1.59
C LYS A 142 3.08 -9.33 0.15
N LYS A 143 1.76 -9.55 -0.06
CA LYS A 143 1.15 -9.51 -1.39
C LYS A 143 1.27 -8.12 -2.03
N ILE A 144 1.01 -7.05 -1.28
CA ILE A 144 1.18 -5.66 -1.74
C ILE A 144 2.62 -5.40 -2.17
N ARG A 145 3.63 -5.78 -1.35
CA ARG A 145 5.05 -5.62 -1.71
C ARG A 145 5.38 -6.37 -3.00
N LYS A 146 5.01 -7.66 -3.08
CA LYS A 146 5.25 -8.49 -4.26
C LYS A 146 4.68 -7.87 -5.54
N PHE A 147 3.44 -7.34 -5.46
CA PHE A 147 2.82 -6.68 -6.61
C PHE A 147 3.59 -5.42 -7.01
N LYS A 148 3.91 -4.54 -6.07
CA LYS A 148 4.63 -3.28 -6.34
C LYS A 148 6.03 -3.50 -6.89
N GLN A 149 6.73 -4.54 -6.47
CA GLN A 149 8.03 -4.94 -7.05
C GLN A 149 7.89 -5.35 -8.50
N LYS A 150 6.86 -6.16 -8.81
CA LYS A 150 6.64 -6.70 -10.16
C LYS A 150 6.04 -5.68 -11.12
N HIS A 151 5.14 -4.82 -10.62
CA HIS A 151 4.40 -3.83 -11.38
C HIS A 151 4.55 -2.41 -10.77
N PRO A 152 5.76 -1.80 -10.80
CA PRO A 152 6.06 -0.57 -10.07
C PRO A 152 5.24 0.66 -10.51
N ASN A 153 4.70 0.63 -11.73
CA ASN A 153 3.92 1.71 -12.32
C ASN A 153 2.40 1.49 -12.21
N LYS A 154 1.96 0.39 -11.59
CA LYS A 154 0.55 0.09 -11.38
C LYS A 154 0.13 0.43 -9.96
N ASN A 155 -1.11 0.91 -9.81
CA ASN A 155 -1.66 1.24 -8.51
C ASN A 155 -2.11 0.00 -7.75
N VAL A 156 -2.07 0.09 -6.43
CA VAL A 156 -2.63 -0.91 -5.52
C VAL A 156 -3.79 -0.29 -4.77
N HIS A 157 -4.94 -0.92 -4.85
CA HIS A 157 -6.10 -0.66 -4.02
C HIS A 157 -6.26 -1.81 -3.03
N VAL A 158 -6.85 -1.55 -1.87
CA VAL A 158 -7.08 -2.54 -0.82
C VAL A 158 -8.49 -2.42 -0.30
N ASP A 159 -9.19 -3.53 -0.19
CA ASP A 159 -10.52 -3.61 0.41
C ASP A 159 -10.57 -4.70 1.48
N GLY A 160 -11.18 -4.35 2.62
CA GLY A 160 -11.41 -5.25 3.73
C GLY A 160 -10.57 -4.97 4.96
N GLY A 161 -11.25 -4.77 6.10
CA GLY A 161 -10.65 -4.64 7.42
C GLY A 161 -9.81 -3.38 7.65
N VAL A 162 -9.95 -2.36 6.80
CA VAL A 162 -9.17 -1.11 6.92
C VAL A 162 -9.69 -0.27 8.08
N ASN A 163 -8.87 -0.15 9.11
CA ASN A 163 -9.02 0.74 10.27
C ASN A 163 -7.86 1.76 10.31
N GLY A 164 -7.76 2.57 11.34
CA GLY A 164 -6.72 3.59 11.46
C GLY A 164 -5.30 3.03 11.39
N GLU A 165 -5.03 1.91 12.06
CA GLU A 165 -3.73 1.25 12.05
C GLU A 165 -3.37 0.66 10.69
N VAL A 166 -4.27 -0.13 10.11
CA VAL A 166 -4.08 -0.70 8.77
C VAL A 166 -3.90 0.42 7.74
N SER A 167 -4.72 1.48 7.80
CA SER A 167 -4.60 2.64 6.93
C SER A 167 -3.22 3.29 7.00
N PHE A 168 -2.65 3.45 8.21
CA PHE A 168 -1.29 3.97 8.37
C PHE A 168 -0.26 3.09 7.67
N ILE A 169 -0.31 1.76 7.88
CA ILE A 169 0.62 0.81 7.27
C ILE A 169 0.48 0.83 5.75
N LEU A 170 -0.75 0.81 5.22
CA LEU A 170 -1.03 0.85 3.78
C LEU A 170 -0.49 2.13 3.13
N ARG A 171 -0.63 3.29 3.79
CA ARG A 171 -0.05 4.56 3.35
C ARG A 171 1.48 4.47 3.29
N ASN A 172 2.12 3.92 4.32
CA ASN A 172 3.57 3.71 4.34
C ASN A 172 4.05 2.77 3.23
N MET A 173 3.26 1.76 2.89
CA MET A 173 3.53 0.83 1.78
C MET A 173 3.24 1.43 0.39
N GLY A 174 2.69 2.65 0.32
CA GLY A 174 2.37 3.34 -0.92
C GLY A 174 1.17 2.74 -1.65
N VAL A 175 0.17 2.28 -0.92
CA VAL A 175 -1.15 1.93 -1.46
C VAL A 175 -1.84 3.20 -1.96
N HIS A 176 -2.46 3.15 -3.14
CA HIS A 176 -3.11 4.31 -3.75
C HIS A 176 -4.49 4.59 -3.16
N THR A 177 -5.31 3.53 -2.98
CA THR A 177 -6.68 3.65 -2.48
C THR A 177 -6.97 2.56 -1.46
N SER A 178 -7.66 2.89 -0.38
CA SER A 178 -8.23 1.91 0.54
C SER A 178 -9.75 2.07 0.62
N VAL A 179 -10.46 0.94 0.56
CA VAL A 179 -11.90 0.87 0.78
C VAL A 179 -12.16 0.74 2.27
N SER A 180 -13.07 1.54 2.80
CA SER A 180 -13.50 1.49 4.18
C SER A 180 -15.04 1.53 4.24
N GLY A 181 -15.62 0.56 4.90
CA GLY A 181 -17.07 0.44 5.07
C GLY A 181 -17.48 0.52 6.53
N SER A 182 -17.53 -0.61 7.21
CA SER A 182 -18.01 -0.67 8.59
C SER A 182 -17.23 0.23 9.56
N PHE A 183 -15.97 0.52 9.30
CA PHE A 183 -15.18 1.43 10.12
C PHE A 183 -15.71 2.87 10.03
N LEU A 184 -16.08 3.34 8.82
CA LEU A 184 -16.66 4.67 8.61
C LEU A 184 -18.00 4.84 9.36
N PHE A 185 -18.87 3.82 9.30
CA PHE A 185 -20.25 3.94 9.79
C PHE A 185 -20.48 3.43 11.23
N LYS A 186 -19.48 2.76 11.83
CA LYS A 186 -19.51 2.40 13.27
C LYS A 186 -18.89 3.47 14.17
N ALA A 187 -18.16 4.44 13.62
CA ALA A 187 -17.62 5.56 14.37
C ALA A 187 -18.72 6.54 14.82
N ALA A 188 -18.37 7.46 15.70
CA ALA A 188 -19.30 8.51 16.15
C ALA A 188 -19.79 9.41 15.01
N SER A 189 -18.95 9.62 13.99
CA SER A 189 -19.28 10.28 12.72
C SER A 189 -18.32 9.83 11.62
N VAL A 190 -18.71 10.02 10.34
CA VAL A 190 -17.83 9.80 9.19
C VAL A 190 -16.57 10.66 9.30
N GLY A 191 -16.70 11.93 9.71
CA GLY A 191 -15.57 12.84 9.92
C GLY A 191 -14.57 12.30 10.95
N GLN A 192 -15.05 11.76 12.09
CA GLN A 192 -14.18 11.14 13.09
C GLN A 192 -13.44 9.91 12.52
N ALA A 193 -14.15 9.05 11.79
CA ALA A 193 -13.54 7.89 11.16
C ALA A 193 -12.46 8.28 10.13
N LEU A 194 -12.70 9.31 9.31
CA LEU A 194 -11.72 9.82 8.35
C LEU A 194 -10.49 10.40 9.06
N MET A 195 -10.69 11.14 10.15
CA MET A 195 -9.58 11.59 11.00
C MET A 195 -8.77 10.40 11.51
N ASP A 196 -9.43 9.33 11.97
CA ASP A 196 -8.76 8.12 12.47
C ASP A 196 -8.02 7.38 11.34
N LEU A 197 -8.56 7.31 10.13
CA LEU A 197 -7.90 6.72 8.96
C LEU A 197 -6.68 7.52 8.49
N THR A 198 -6.61 8.82 8.80
CA THR A 198 -5.52 9.71 8.40
C THR A 198 -4.59 10.09 9.54
N LYS A 199 -4.88 9.68 10.78
CA LYS A 199 -4.06 9.98 11.97
C LYS A 199 -2.62 9.51 11.80
N ARG A 200 -1.74 10.26 12.48
CA ARG A 200 -0.32 9.96 12.64
C ARG A 200 -0.02 9.28 13.99
N GLU A 201 -0.98 9.29 14.92
CA GLU A 201 -0.88 8.65 16.23
C GLU A 201 -1.82 7.45 16.26
N ILE A 202 -1.26 6.25 16.42
CA ILE A 202 -2.02 5.01 16.30
C ILE A 202 -1.65 4.10 17.46
N VAL A 203 -2.66 3.63 18.20
CA VAL A 203 -2.50 2.48 19.09
C VAL A 203 -2.43 1.23 18.22
N SER A 204 -1.26 0.60 18.16
CA SER A 204 -0.97 -0.46 17.21
C SER A 204 -0.94 -1.84 17.85
N LEU A 205 -1.57 -2.81 17.18
CA LEU A 205 -1.45 -4.24 17.47
C LEU A 205 -0.45 -4.94 16.54
N PHE A 206 -0.15 -4.34 15.38
CA PHE A 206 0.82 -4.88 14.43
C PHE A 206 2.25 -4.63 14.89
N LYS A 207 3.10 -5.61 14.61
CA LYS A 207 4.53 -5.55 14.84
C LYS A 207 5.26 -5.13 13.57
N ILE A 208 6.42 -4.55 13.72
CA ILE A 208 7.26 -4.13 12.59
C ILE A 208 7.49 -5.27 11.60
N LYS A 209 7.72 -6.51 12.10
CA LYS A 209 7.92 -7.70 11.27
C LYS A 209 6.75 -8.03 10.33
N ASP A 210 5.52 -7.58 10.64
CA ASP A 210 4.32 -7.89 9.86
C ASP A 210 4.29 -7.13 8.53
N PHE A 211 4.92 -5.96 8.46
CA PHE A 211 4.87 -5.08 7.29
C PHE A 211 6.22 -4.54 6.80
N MET A 212 7.33 -4.77 7.50
CA MET A 212 8.67 -4.39 7.04
C MET A 212 9.00 -5.00 5.67
N ILE A 213 9.96 -4.44 4.97
CA ILE A 213 10.65 -5.10 3.86
C ILE A 213 11.56 -6.15 4.50
N PRO A 214 11.34 -7.46 4.28
CA PRO A 214 12.16 -8.49 4.90
C PRO A 214 13.57 -8.48 4.32
N ARG A 215 14.53 -9.02 5.08
CA ARG A 215 15.96 -9.01 4.72
C ARG A 215 16.23 -9.56 3.32
N GLU A 216 15.50 -10.59 2.91
CA GLU A 216 15.66 -11.24 1.60
C GLU A 216 15.28 -10.32 0.43
N GLU A 217 14.51 -9.28 0.70
CA GLU A 217 14.07 -8.27 -0.26
C GLU A 217 14.89 -6.97 -0.13
N CYS A 218 15.78 -6.87 0.86
CA CYS A 218 16.61 -5.68 1.10
C CYS A 218 17.91 -5.73 0.30
N PRO A 219 18.47 -4.55 -0.07
CA PRO A 219 19.87 -4.47 -0.50
C PRO A 219 20.80 -4.75 0.69
N VAL A 220 21.61 -5.79 0.56
CA VAL A 220 22.57 -6.23 1.59
C VAL A 220 23.93 -6.41 0.96
N ILE A 221 24.97 -5.96 1.64
CA ILE A 221 26.38 -6.17 1.25
C ILE A 221 27.15 -6.84 2.40
N ASP A 222 27.85 -7.91 2.07
CA ASP A 222 28.77 -8.53 3.01
C ASP A 222 30.04 -7.66 3.18
N PHE A 223 30.51 -7.53 4.41
CA PHE A 223 31.68 -6.73 4.76
C PHE A 223 32.93 -7.13 3.96
N SER A 224 33.07 -8.42 3.61
CA SER A 224 34.17 -8.91 2.79
C SER A 224 34.07 -8.48 1.32
N GLN A 225 32.91 -8.02 0.87
CA GLN A 225 32.64 -7.59 -0.51
C GLN A 225 32.54 -6.08 -0.65
N LEU A 226 32.91 -5.32 0.38
CA LEU A 226 32.88 -3.87 0.38
C LEU A 226 33.82 -3.28 -0.67
N SER A 227 33.26 -2.82 -1.77
CA SER A 227 33.92 -2.01 -2.79
C SER A 227 32.99 -0.88 -3.22
N LEU A 228 33.56 0.23 -3.70
CA LEU A 228 32.74 1.34 -4.18
C LEU A 228 31.71 0.90 -5.24
N LYS A 229 32.13 0.05 -6.16
CA LYS A 229 31.27 -0.50 -7.21
C LYS A 229 30.11 -1.28 -6.61
N ASN A 230 30.37 -2.25 -5.74
CA ASN A 230 29.33 -3.07 -5.11
C ASN A 230 28.34 -2.24 -4.28
N ILE A 231 28.84 -1.24 -3.56
CA ILE A 231 27.99 -0.32 -2.78
C ILE A 231 27.03 0.43 -3.70
N LEU A 232 27.53 1.00 -4.80
CA LEU A 232 26.73 1.71 -5.79
C LEU A 232 25.69 0.79 -6.44
N GLU A 233 26.08 -0.43 -6.83
CA GLU A 233 25.20 -1.42 -7.42
C GLU A 233 24.06 -1.81 -6.45
N GLN A 234 24.38 -2.10 -5.18
CA GLN A 234 23.38 -2.48 -4.18
C GLN A 234 22.40 -1.35 -3.88
N ILE A 235 22.86 -0.12 -3.71
CA ILE A 235 21.99 1.04 -3.48
C ILE A 235 21.08 1.30 -4.70
N THR A 236 21.63 1.16 -5.92
CA THR A 236 20.90 1.37 -7.17
C THR A 236 19.85 0.27 -7.37
N PHE A 237 20.23 -0.99 -7.15
CA PHE A 237 19.33 -2.14 -7.27
C PHE A 237 18.18 -2.06 -6.26
N GLY A 238 18.49 -1.78 -5.00
CA GLY A 238 17.50 -1.76 -3.92
C GLY A 238 16.51 -0.59 -3.98
N LYS A 239 16.84 0.50 -4.70
CA LYS A 239 16.00 1.72 -4.85
C LYS A 239 15.55 2.37 -3.53
N LEU A 240 16.15 1.97 -2.40
CA LEU A 240 15.84 2.49 -1.07
C LEU A 240 16.76 3.66 -0.65
N GLY A 241 17.81 3.89 -1.41
CA GLY A 241 18.83 4.89 -1.07
C GLY A 241 19.75 4.48 0.09
N VAL A 242 19.69 3.21 0.49
CA VAL A 242 20.45 2.62 1.60
C VAL A 242 20.75 1.16 1.32
N THR A 243 21.83 0.62 1.84
CA THR A 243 22.13 -0.82 1.91
C THR A 243 22.50 -1.22 3.31
N LEU A 244 22.09 -2.40 3.75
CA LEU A 244 22.54 -3.03 4.99
C LEU A 244 23.95 -3.57 4.78
N VAL A 245 24.78 -3.46 5.82
CA VAL A 245 26.12 -4.06 5.85
C VAL A 245 26.13 -5.15 6.90
N GLU A 246 26.54 -6.35 6.51
CA GLU A 246 26.64 -7.51 7.39
C GLU A 246 28.05 -8.09 7.36
N ASN A 247 28.47 -8.68 8.46
CA ASN A 247 29.68 -9.46 8.57
C ASN A 247 29.34 -10.82 9.17
N ASN A 248 29.47 -11.88 8.38
CA ASN A 248 29.05 -13.23 8.80
C ASN A 248 27.61 -13.25 9.34
N LYS A 249 26.69 -12.61 8.63
CA LYS A 249 25.26 -12.42 8.97
C LYS A 249 24.97 -11.53 10.19
N LYS A 250 26.00 -10.98 10.85
CA LYS A 250 25.80 -9.98 11.92
C LYS A 250 25.69 -8.59 11.32
N PHE A 251 24.77 -7.81 11.82
CA PHE A 251 24.59 -6.44 11.40
C PHE A 251 25.77 -5.58 11.83
N GLU A 252 26.45 -4.93 10.88
CA GLU A 252 27.59 -4.03 11.09
C GLU A 252 27.20 -2.54 10.95
N GLY A 253 26.04 -2.26 10.31
CA GLY A 253 25.57 -0.91 10.06
C GLY A 253 24.91 -0.76 8.70
N ILE A 254 24.85 0.47 8.22
CA ILE A 254 24.28 0.81 6.92
C ILE A 254 25.24 1.69 6.12
N ILE A 255 25.02 1.73 4.79
CA ILE A 255 25.58 2.77 3.92
C ILE A 255 24.42 3.43 3.19
N SER A 256 24.23 4.71 3.40
CA SER A 256 23.22 5.52 2.73
C SER A 256 23.81 6.34 1.58
N ASN A 257 22.93 6.88 0.71
CA ASN A 257 23.33 7.88 -0.27
C ASN A 257 24.01 9.09 0.36
N ALA A 258 23.66 9.46 1.60
CA ALA A 258 24.30 10.56 2.33
C ALA A 258 25.74 10.20 2.76
N ASP A 259 25.96 8.97 3.23
CA ASP A 259 27.26 8.48 3.63
C ASP A 259 28.18 8.34 2.42
N LEU A 260 27.66 7.76 1.33
CA LEU A 260 28.36 7.64 0.05
C LEU A 260 28.82 9.03 -0.45
N ARG A 261 27.88 9.98 -0.55
CA ARG A 261 28.18 11.35 -1.01
C ARG A 261 29.21 12.05 -0.14
N ARG A 262 29.09 11.93 1.19
CA ARG A 262 30.01 12.54 2.15
C ARG A 262 31.43 11.99 1.98
N THR A 263 31.56 10.67 1.88
CA THR A 263 32.87 10.03 1.74
C THR A 263 33.50 10.29 0.37
N LEU A 264 32.71 10.28 -0.71
CA LEU A 264 33.19 10.66 -2.03
C LEU A 264 33.69 12.09 -2.05
N LEU A 265 32.97 13.04 -1.48
CA LEU A 265 33.38 14.45 -1.42
C LEU A 265 34.74 14.64 -0.69
N GLN A 266 34.97 13.87 0.36
CA GLN A 266 36.22 13.91 1.12
C GLN A 266 37.40 13.26 0.40
N ASN A 267 37.17 12.46 -0.64
CA ASN A 267 38.18 11.68 -1.35
C ASN A 267 38.17 11.91 -2.88
N LEU A 268 37.66 13.05 -3.33
CA LEU A 268 37.55 13.35 -4.77
C LEU A 268 38.91 13.26 -5.50
N ASP A 269 39.98 13.65 -4.85
CA ASP A 269 41.34 13.67 -5.42
C ASP A 269 41.98 12.27 -5.46
N ASN A 270 41.43 11.28 -4.74
CA ASN A 270 41.96 9.91 -4.70
C ASN A 270 40.84 8.88 -4.44
N ILE A 271 39.94 8.73 -5.41
CA ILE A 271 38.79 7.79 -5.32
C ILE A 271 39.26 6.33 -5.24
N GLU A 272 40.34 5.96 -5.96
CA GLU A 272 40.85 4.60 -6.01
C GLU A 272 41.44 4.15 -4.68
N GLY A 273 42.09 5.07 -3.92
CA GLY A 273 42.66 4.81 -2.58
C GLY A 273 41.64 4.94 -1.45
N MET A 274 40.39 5.18 -1.73
CA MET A 274 39.37 5.45 -0.70
C MET A 274 39.06 4.19 0.13
N ASN A 275 39.04 4.36 1.45
CA ASN A 275 38.64 3.32 2.38
C ASN A 275 37.10 3.25 2.47
N THR A 276 36.47 2.28 1.79
CA THR A 276 35.01 2.08 1.74
C THR A 276 34.41 1.73 3.10
N GLN A 277 35.16 1.18 4.04
CA GLN A 277 34.69 0.90 5.41
C GLN A 277 34.30 2.17 6.17
N LYS A 278 34.90 3.32 5.82
CA LYS A 278 34.52 4.62 6.38
C LYS A 278 33.14 5.12 5.96
N MET A 279 32.55 4.50 4.96
CA MET A 279 31.16 4.80 4.56
C MET A 279 30.13 4.19 5.50
N ILE A 280 30.52 3.18 6.28
CA ILE A 280 29.56 2.48 7.15
C ILE A 280 29.18 3.39 8.31
N ASN A 281 27.89 3.71 8.40
CA ASN A 281 27.30 4.21 9.63
C ASN A 281 27.06 3.00 10.55
N LYS A 282 27.88 2.86 11.57
CA LYS A 282 27.85 1.74 12.53
C LYS A 282 26.79 1.90 13.63
N THR A 283 26.25 3.09 13.77
CA THR A 283 25.27 3.42 14.82
C THR A 283 24.03 4.09 14.20
N PRO A 284 23.37 3.46 13.20
CA PRO A 284 22.13 4.00 12.68
C PRO A 284 21.01 3.89 13.72
N VAL A 285 19.98 4.70 13.58
CA VAL A 285 18.74 4.48 14.34
C VAL A 285 18.13 3.17 13.86
N THR A 286 17.88 2.24 14.77
CA THR A 286 17.33 0.90 14.48
C THR A 286 16.06 0.67 15.29
N ILE A 287 15.26 -0.32 14.90
CA ILE A 287 14.07 -0.74 15.63
C ILE A 287 14.00 -2.27 15.72
N LEU A 288 13.40 -2.79 16.80
CA LEU A 288 13.17 -4.23 16.93
C LEU A 288 12.00 -4.69 16.04
N ASP A 289 12.09 -5.88 15.52
CA ASP A 289 11.03 -6.52 14.72
C ASP A 289 9.74 -6.77 15.52
N THR A 290 9.87 -6.88 16.85
CA THR A 290 8.77 -7.04 17.81
C THR A 290 8.13 -5.72 18.25
N ALA A 291 8.73 -4.57 17.90
CA ALA A 291 8.20 -3.25 18.21
C ALA A 291 6.87 -2.99 17.45
N THR A 292 6.06 -2.10 18.00
CA THR A 292 4.77 -1.69 17.39
C THR A 292 4.96 -0.49 16.46
N VAL A 293 3.90 -0.14 15.71
CA VAL A 293 3.86 1.11 14.92
C VAL A 293 4.00 2.32 15.85
N ASP A 294 3.38 2.30 17.03
CA ASP A 294 3.48 3.39 18.00
C ASP A 294 4.92 3.57 18.51
N ASP A 295 5.60 2.47 18.87
CA ASP A 295 7.02 2.50 19.24
C ASP A 295 7.87 3.10 18.12
N MET A 296 7.59 2.75 16.85
CA MET A 296 8.29 3.28 15.70
C MET A 296 8.07 4.79 15.53
N LEU A 297 6.83 5.25 15.67
CA LEU A 297 6.52 6.68 15.55
C LEU A 297 7.17 7.51 16.67
N ASN A 298 7.17 7.00 17.89
CA ASN A 298 7.83 7.64 19.02
C ASN A 298 9.34 7.71 18.80
N LEU A 299 9.95 6.60 18.37
CA LEU A 299 11.38 6.56 18.04
C LEU A 299 11.74 7.62 16.97
N VAL A 300 10.93 7.76 15.92
CA VAL A 300 11.18 8.75 14.85
C VAL A 300 10.99 10.18 15.35
N ARG A 301 10.01 10.45 16.23
CA ARG A 301 9.78 11.79 16.82
C ARG A 301 10.92 12.27 17.70
N GLU A 302 11.61 11.37 18.36
CA GLU A 302 12.76 11.68 19.22
C GLU A 302 14.01 12.08 18.43
N GLN A 303 14.05 11.82 17.12
CA GLN A 303 15.19 12.16 16.31
C GLN A 303 15.20 13.64 15.91
N SER A 304 16.36 14.28 16.00
CA SER A 304 16.59 15.67 15.57
C SER A 304 16.81 15.81 14.05
N PHE A 305 16.77 14.72 13.29
CA PHE A 305 16.99 14.68 11.86
C PHE A 305 15.91 13.82 11.16
N PRO A 306 15.62 14.05 9.86
CA PRO A 306 14.65 13.26 9.13
C PRO A 306 15.05 11.79 9.02
N VAL A 307 14.19 10.89 9.52
CA VAL A 307 14.37 9.44 9.38
C VAL A 307 13.62 8.98 8.12
N MET A 308 14.36 8.51 7.13
CA MET A 308 13.78 8.03 5.86
C MET A 308 13.60 6.51 5.83
N TYR A 309 14.35 5.80 6.66
CA TYR A 309 14.36 4.35 6.79
C TYR A 309 14.87 3.96 8.17
N LEU A 310 14.42 2.80 8.66
CA LEU A 310 14.89 2.17 9.89
C LEU A 310 15.32 0.73 9.59
N PRO A 311 16.58 0.38 9.78
CA PRO A 311 16.98 -1.03 9.86
C PRO A 311 16.24 -1.71 10.99
N VAL A 312 15.68 -2.90 10.71
CA VAL A 312 14.95 -3.72 11.66
C VAL A 312 15.84 -4.84 12.14
N LEU A 313 16.03 -4.92 13.46
CA LEU A 313 16.84 -5.96 14.09
C LEU A 313 15.97 -6.92 14.90
N ASN A 314 16.42 -8.17 15.01
CA ASN A 314 15.89 -9.10 15.99
C ASN A 314 16.55 -8.91 17.36
N GLU A 315 16.12 -9.65 18.37
CA GLU A 315 16.67 -9.60 19.74
C GLU A 315 18.17 -9.99 19.81
N GLU A 316 18.66 -10.75 18.82
CA GLU A 316 20.07 -11.14 18.70
C GLU A 316 20.94 -10.05 18.04
N GLY A 317 20.33 -8.94 17.59
CA GLY A 317 21.01 -7.85 16.91
C GLY A 317 21.32 -8.11 15.42
N ASN A 318 20.71 -9.13 14.81
CA ASN A 318 20.83 -9.40 13.38
C ASN A 318 19.80 -8.57 12.60
N ALA A 319 20.17 -8.07 11.42
CA ALA A 319 19.24 -7.38 10.55
C ALA A 319 18.21 -8.36 9.95
N VAL A 320 16.93 -8.10 10.15
CA VAL A 320 15.83 -8.91 9.62
C VAL A 320 14.99 -8.16 8.59
N GLY A 321 15.24 -6.87 8.37
CA GLY A 321 14.56 -6.07 7.36
C GLY A 321 14.82 -4.57 7.45
N ILE A 322 14.02 -3.81 6.71
CA ILE A 322 14.00 -2.34 6.70
C ILE A 322 12.54 -1.85 6.70
N VAL A 323 12.26 -0.79 7.44
CA VAL A 323 11.05 0.03 7.25
C VAL A 323 11.43 1.34 6.58
N THR A 324 10.64 1.79 5.61
CA THR A 324 10.85 3.08 4.90
C THR A 324 9.65 3.99 5.06
N PHE A 325 9.88 5.32 5.05
CA PHE A 325 8.85 6.34 5.18
C PHE A 325 8.59 7.12 3.89
N VAL A 326 9.24 6.75 2.78
CA VAL A 326 9.18 7.49 1.50
C VAL A 326 7.75 7.60 0.96
N ASN A 327 6.95 6.57 1.13
CA ASN A 327 5.58 6.55 0.63
C ASN A 327 4.61 7.38 1.48
N LEU A 328 4.88 7.58 2.77
CA LEU A 328 4.09 8.50 3.61
C LEU A 328 4.21 9.94 3.09
N ILE A 329 5.43 10.35 2.71
CA ILE A 329 5.69 11.69 2.18
C ILE A 329 4.99 11.86 0.83
N LYS A 330 5.03 10.85 -0.05
CA LYS A 330 4.38 10.90 -1.38
C LYS A 330 2.85 10.93 -1.31
N GLY A 331 2.27 10.35 -0.28
CA GLY A 331 0.82 10.31 -0.10
C GLY A 331 0.21 11.59 0.46
N GLU A 332 1.02 12.56 0.85
CA GLU A 332 0.61 13.86 1.39
C GLU A 332 0.80 15.01 0.39
N ILE A 333 1.29 14.74 -0.82
CA ILE A 333 1.43 15.65 -1.94
C ILE A 333 0.40 15.29 -3.01
#